data_0747504380387dfe9a7e051b5956a759
#
_entry.id   0747504380387dfe9a7e051b5956a759
#
_cell.length_a   1.000
_cell.length_b   1.000
_cell.length_c   1.000
_cell.angle_alpha   90.00
_cell.angle_beta   90.00
_cell.angle_gamma   90.00
#
_symmetry.space_group_name_H-M   'P 1'
#
loop_
_entity.id
_entity.type
_entity.pdbx_description
1 polymer ?
#
loop_
_entity_poly.entity_id
_entity_poly.type
_entity_poly.pdbx_seq_one_letter_code
_entity_poly.pdbx_strand_id
1 'polypeptide(L)'
;MNTQHKLLSSCPVSCFADEIAESLDRQIKVLSRLGISYVELRSADGINVSDFTMNFAKEVKKKLDQANIRISAIGSPIGKIGIDDDFDAHLQKLSHTEQMADIFETPYIRMFSFYIPENYAAADCRSEVLFRTEAMVAEAAHNNITLLHENEKGIYGDNASHCLDLMQQFAGKHFSCTFDFANFIQCGQDPLEAYEMLSPYISYVHVKDALFATSEVVPAGTGDGHLPEIFQKLDASGYHGFLGLEPHLANFSGLAALEHNAAIRTENNTEKAFCVAWEAFQKVLG
;
A
#
# COMPACT_ATOMS: atom_id res chain seq x y z
N MET A 1 -9.86 -11.02 31.01
CA MET A 1 -8.47 -10.59 31.25
C MET A 1 -8.01 -9.99 29.94
N ASN A 2 -7.84 -8.65 29.90
CA ASN A 2 -7.35 -7.97 28.69
C ASN A 2 -5.90 -8.36 28.45
N THR A 3 -5.67 -9.31 27.56
CA THR A 3 -4.38 -9.46 26.88
C THR A 3 -4.30 -8.32 25.87
N GLN A 4 -3.84 -7.15 26.33
CA GLN A 4 -3.51 -6.06 25.43
C GLN A 4 -2.50 -6.53 24.41
N HIS A 5 -2.77 -6.25 23.14
CA HIS A 5 -1.89 -6.46 21.98
C HIS A 5 -0.60 -5.65 22.15
N LYS A 6 0.39 -6.23 22.82
CA LYS A 6 1.56 -5.49 23.30
C LYS A 6 2.65 -5.33 22.25
N LEU A 7 2.66 -6.17 21.21
CA LEU A 7 3.66 -6.15 20.13
C LEU A 7 3.23 -5.24 18.98
N LEU A 8 2.00 -5.32 18.50
CA LEU A 8 1.55 -4.45 17.41
C LEU A 8 1.54 -2.97 17.80
N SER A 9 1.36 -2.65 19.09
CA SER A 9 1.51 -1.27 19.59
C SER A 9 2.95 -0.75 19.47
N SER A 10 3.94 -1.61 19.21
CA SER A 10 5.32 -1.25 18.95
C SER A 10 5.68 -1.23 17.46
N CYS A 11 4.80 -1.72 16.58
CA CYS A 11 5.00 -1.62 15.13
C CYS A 11 4.98 -0.15 14.69
N PRO A 12 5.87 0.26 13.79
CA PRO A 12 5.83 1.60 13.27
C PRO A 12 4.56 1.80 12.43
N VAL A 13 3.85 2.89 12.72
CA VAL A 13 2.65 3.27 11.97
C VAL A 13 3.03 4.25 10.86
N SER A 14 2.54 3.98 9.67
CA SER A 14 2.63 4.82 8.49
C SER A 14 1.25 5.21 7.96
N CYS A 15 1.18 6.10 6.98
CA CYS A 15 -0.08 6.42 6.31
C CYS A 15 0.16 7.02 4.92
N PHE A 16 -0.91 7.06 4.11
CA PHE A 16 -0.98 7.82 2.86
C PHE A 16 -1.43 9.25 3.15
N ALA A 17 -0.48 10.17 3.24
CA ALA A 17 -0.75 11.55 3.67
C ALA A 17 -1.47 12.39 2.61
N ASP A 18 -1.41 12.03 1.34
CA ASP A 18 -2.13 12.67 0.25
C ASP A 18 -3.66 12.53 0.35
N GLU A 19 -4.14 11.59 1.16
CA GLU A 19 -5.55 11.50 1.54
C GLU A 19 -5.99 12.58 2.55
N ILE A 20 -5.04 13.26 3.20
CA ILE A 20 -5.31 14.42 4.06
C ILE A 20 -5.55 15.67 3.21
N ALA A 21 -4.65 15.92 2.26
CA ALA A 21 -4.67 17.07 1.36
C ALA A 21 -3.62 16.89 0.26
N GLU A 22 -3.82 17.58 -0.89
CA GLU A 22 -2.78 17.67 -1.93
C GLU A 22 -1.51 18.35 -1.42
N SER A 23 -1.66 19.47 -0.70
CA SER A 23 -0.54 20.30 -0.22
C SER A 23 0.31 19.57 0.80
N LEU A 24 1.61 19.41 0.50
CA LEU A 24 2.60 18.83 1.41
C LEU A 24 2.64 19.57 2.76
N ASP A 25 2.58 20.89 2.78
CA ASP A 25 2.62 21.66 4.02
C ASP A 25 1.38 21.37 4.90
N ARG A 26 0.22 21.09 4.28
CA ARG A 26 -0.98 20.68 5.01
C ARG A 26 -0.87 19.25 5.52
N GLN A 27 -0.34 18.33 4.70
CA GLN A 27 -0.03 16.96 5.12
C GLN A 27 0.85 16.97 6.38
N ILE A 28 2.00 17.64 6.32
CA ILE A 28 2.95 17.76 7.43
C ILE A 28 2.28 18.32 8.69
N LYS A 29 1.48 19.37 8.56
CA LYS A 29 0.79 20.01 9.70
C LYS A 29 -0.14 19.03 10.41
N VAL A 30 -0.90 18.24 9.66
CA VAL A 30 -1.86 17.27 10.23
C VAL A 30 -1.12 16.09 10.83
N LEU A 31 -0.13 15.54 10.13
CA LEU A 31 0.69 14.43 10.63
C LEU A 31 1.37 14.79 11.96
N SER A 32 1.98 15.96 12.05
CA SER A 32 2.61 16.46 13.29
C SER A 32 1.61 16.60 14.43
N ARG A 33 0.38 17.07 14.14
CA ARG A 33 -0.69 17.18 15.13
C ARG A 33 -1.15 15.81 15.65
N LEU A 34 -1.20 14.80 14.76
CA LEU A 34 -1.63 13.44 15.10
C LEU A 34 -0.49 12.57 15.67
N GLY A 35 0.77 13.07 15.66
CA GLY A 35 1.93 12.33 16.14
C GLY A 35 2.38 11.21 15.18
N ILE A 36 2.00 11.29 13.90
CA ILE A 36 2.38 10.31 12.87
C ILE A 36 3.76 10.72 12.31
N SER A 37 4.74 9.84 12.40
CA SER A 37 6.13 10.09 12.02
C SER A 37 6.62 9.33 10.80
N TYR A 38 5.76 8.52 10.17
CA TYR A 38 6.07 7.81 8.93
C TYR A 38 4.97 8.01 7.89
N VAL A 39 5.38 8.11 6.64
CA VAL A 39 4.49 8.23 5.47
C VAL A 39 4.90 7.20 4.43
N GLU A 40 3.92 6.50 3.88
CA GLU A 40 4.07 5.86 2.58
C GLU A 40 3.81 6.92 1.51
N LEU A 41 4.89 7.38 0.88
CA LEU A 41 4.83 8.54 -0.01
C LEU A 41 4.26 8.14 -1.36
N ARG A 42 3.02 8.57 -1.64
CA ARG A 42 2.33 8.38 -2.92
C ARG A 42 2.32 9.67 -3.74
N SER A 43 1.95 10.79 -3.13
CA SER A 43 2.01 12.10 -3.78
C SER A 43 2.23 13.26 -2.81
N ALA A 44 2.79 14.37 -3.33
CA ALA A 44 2.92 15.64 -2.65
C ALA A 44 2.70 16.77 -3.63
N ASP A 45 2.00 17.82 -3.20
CA ASP A 45 1.63 18.98 -4.00
C ASP A 45 0.97 18.59 -5.35
N GLY A 46 0.14 17.52 -5.34
CA GLY A 46 -0.59 16.99 -6.50
C GLY A 46 0.25 16.18 -7.50
N ILE A 47 1.54 15.96 -7.24
CA ILE A 47 2.42 15.18 -8.11
C ILE A 47 2.63 13.78 -7.53
N ASN A 48 2.53 12.73 -8.37
CA ASN A 48 2.87 11.38 -7.95
C ASN A 48 4.38 11.24 -7.74
N VAL A 49 4.80 10.49 -6.74
CA VAL A 49 6.21 10.31 -6.37
C VAL A 49 7.06 9.75 -7.51
N SER A 50 6.48 8.88 -8.36
CA SER A 50 7.18 8.30 -9.53
C SER A 50 7.37 9.30 -10.68
N ASP A 51 6.83 10.50 -10.55
CA ASP A 51 6.95 11.60 -11.53
C ASP A 51 7.70 12.82 -10.95
N PHE A 52 8.24 12.70 -9.72
CA PHE A 52 9.04 13.76 -9.12
C PHE A 52 10.32 14.01 -9.90
N THR A 53 10.67 15.29 -10.09
CA THR A 53 12.04 15.62 -10.45
C THR A 53 12.97 15.44 -9.25
N MET A 54 14.27 15.21 -9.50
CA MET A 54 15.27 15.09 -8.42
C MET A 54 15.29 16.31 -7.49
N ASN A 55 15.12 17.51 -8.05
CA ASN A 55 15.10 18.74 -7.26
C ASN A 55 13.87 18.82 -6.38
N PHE A 56 12.70 18.51 -6.92
CA PHE A 56 11.46 18.50 -6.15
C PHE A 56 11.49 17.44 -5.04
N ALA A 57 11.98 16.23 -5.32
CA ALA A 57 12.16 15.18 -4.32
C ALA A 57 13.03 15.65 -3.15
N LYS A 58 14.15 16.33 -3.42
CA LYS A 58 15.04 16.89 -2.37
C LYS A 58 14.36 17.99 -1.56
N GLU A 59 13.53 18.83 -2.18
CA GLU A 59 12.74 19.85 -1.47
C GLU A 59 11.69 19.21 -0.56
N VAL A 60 10.96 18.21 -1.04
CA VAL A 60 10.01 17.42 -0.26
C VAL A 60 10.73 16.75 0.93
N LYS A 61 11.84 16.05 0.67
CA LYS A 61 12.64 15.40 1.72
C LYS A 61 13.06 16.39 2.80
N LYS A 62 13.58 17.55 2.41
CA LYS A 62 13.99 18.60 3.36
C LYS A 62 12.84 19.04 4.26
N LYS A 63 11.63 19.25 3.73
CA LYS A 63 10.45 19.64 4.52
C LYS A 63 10.04 18.55 5.50
N LEU A 64 10.04 17.28 5.05
CA LEU A 64 9.72 16.13 5.89
C LEU A 64 10.73 15.96 7.03
N ASP A 65 12.03 16.08 6.74
CA ASP A 65 13.10 15.99 7.76
C ASP A 65 12.96 17.09 8.82
N GLN A 66 12.64 18.33 8.41
CA GLN A 66 12.40 19.44 9.35
C GLN A 66 11.23 19.18 10.29
N ALA A 67 10.25 18.37 9.84
CA ALA A 67 9.10 17.95 10.64
C ALA A 67 9.33 16.63 11.40
N ASN A 68 10.52 16.00 11.30
CA ASN A 68 10.82 14.67 11.82
C ASN A 68 9.88 13.58 11.28
N ILE A 69 9.46 13.69 10.02
CA ILE A 69 8.66 12.70 9.30
C ILE A 69 9.58 11.94 8.35
N ARG A 70 9.53 10.61 8.41
CA ARG A 70 10.32 9.70 7.58
C ARG A 70 9.43 8.98 6.57
N ILE A 71 10.02 8.45 5.51
CA ILE A 71 9.31 7.66 4.53
C ILE A 71 9.47 6.18 4.88
N SER A 72 8.33 5.48 5.02
CA SER A 72 8.28 4.03 5.26
C SER A 72 8.47 3.24 3.98
N ALA A 73 7.83 3.70 2.90
CA ALA A 73 7.89 3.10 1.57
C ALA A 73 7.54 4.16 0.51
N ILE A 74 7.95 3.92 -0.72
CA ILE A 74 7.44 4.66 -1.88
C ILE A 74 6.12 4.01 -2.32
N GLY A 75 5.01 4.71 -2.17
CA GLY A 75 3.66 4.29 -2.59
C GLY A 75 3.46 4.41 -4.09
N SER A 76 4.25 3.68 -4.88
CA SER A 76 4.35 3.81 -6.32
C SER A 76 3.21 3.14 -7.08
N PRO A 77 2.94 3.53 -8.34
CA PRO A 77 2.03 2.83 -9.25
C PRO A 77 2.77 1.75 -10.09
N ILE A 78 3.99 1.35 -9.74
CA ILE A 78 4.74 0.33 -10.49
C ILE A 78 3.94 -0.96 -10.56
N GLY A 79 3.79 -1.50 -11.77
CA GLY A 79 2.93 -2.67 -12.07
C GLY A 79 1.46 -2.32 -12.38
N LYS A 80 1.00 -1.08 -12.19
CA LYS A 80 -0.33 -0.61 -12.64
C LYS A 80 -0.31 -0.19 -14.11
N ILE A 81 0.08 -1.09 -14.97
CA ILE A 81 -0.04 -1.02 -16.43
C ILE A 81 -0.72 -2.28 -16.94
N GLY A 82 -1.27 -2.25 -18.16
CA GLY A 82 -1.80 -3.45 -18.81
C GLY A 82 -0.69 -4.46 -19.12
N ILE A 83 -1.06 -5.74 -19.11
CA ILE A 83 -0.10 -6.81 -19.45
C ILE A 83 0.42 -6.70 -20.89
N ASP A 84 -0.30 -5.99 -21.77
CA ASP A 84 0.07 -5.76 -23.16
C ASP A 84 0.80 -4.42 -23.37
N ASP A 85 0.95 -3.59 -22.32
CA ASP A 85 1.58 -2.28 -22.41
C ASP A 85 3.13 -2.39 -22.51
N ASP A 86 3.76 -1.29 -22.95
CA ASP A 86 5.21 -1.16 -23.08
C ASP A 86 5.92 -1.36 -21.73
N PHE A 87 6.53 -2.52 -21.59
CA PHE A 87 7.21 -2.90 -20.36
C PHE A 87 8.59 -2.24 -20.21
N ASP A 88 9.30 -1.96 -21.31
CA ASP A 88 10.64 -1.33 -21.24
C ASP A 88 10.52 0.10 -20.68
N ALA A 89 9.52 0.87 -21.13
CA ALA A 89 9.23 2.18 -20.56
C ALA A 89 8.84 2.09 -19.07
N HIS A 90 8.11 1.05 -18.69
CA HIS A 90 7.71 0.82 -17.32
C HIS A 90 8.90 0.43 -16.41
N LEU A 91 9.84 -0.35 -16.92
CA LEU A 91 11.07 -0.68 -16.21
C LEU A 91 11.96 0.56 -16.00
N GLN A 92 12.00 1.47 -16.97
CA GLN A 92 12.66 2.77 -16.79
C GLN A 92 11.98 3.61 -15.70
N LYS A 93 10.64 3.55 -15.60
CA LYS A 93 9.90 4.21 -14.51
C LYS A 93 10.24 3.60 -13.16
N LEU A 94 10.41 2.28 -13.05
CA LEU A 94 10.90 1.63 -11.83
C LEU A 94 12.28 2.17 -11.46
N SER A 95 13.23 2.20 -12.38
CA SER A 95 14.60 2.70 -12.12
C SER A 95 14.58 4.17 -11.66
N HIS A 96 13.70 5.02 -12.20
CA HIS A 96 13.49 6.37 -11.68
C HIS A 96 12.88 6.37 -10.26
N THR A 97 11.93 5.48 -9.98
CA THR A 97 11.28 5.36 -8.66
C THR A 97 12.28 4.89 -7.59
N GLU A 98 13.27 4.06 -7.97
CA GLU A 98 14.37 3.64 -7.09
C GLU A 98 15.27 4.81 -6.69
N GLN A 99 15.50 5.78 -7.60
CA GLN A 99 16.21 7.02 -7.26
C GLN A 99 15.41 7.87 -6.25
N MET A 100 14.07 7.81 -6.31
CA MET A 100 13.24 8.44 -5.27
C MET A 100 13.41 7.71 -3.93
N ALA A 101 13.40 6.39 -3.93
CA ALA A 101 13.62 5.60 -2.72
C ALA A 101 14.98 5.92 -2.06
N ASP A 102 16.03 6.10 -2.85
CA ASP A 102 17.35 6.53 -2.36
C ASP A 102 17.30 7.93 -1.72
N ILE A 103 16.71 8.93 -2.41
CA ILE A 103 16.56 10.29 -1.86
C ILE A 103 15.78 10.27 -0.54
N PHE A 104 14.72 9.47 -0.46
CA PHE A 104 13.85 9.39 0.71
C PHE A 104 14.34 8.41 1.79
N GLU A 105 15.48 7.75 1.57
CA GLU A 105 16.14 6.84 2.51
C GLU A 105 15.23 5.69 2.95
N THR A 106 14.46 5.12 2.02
CA THR A 106 13.63 3.94 2.26
C THR A 106 14.04 2.78 1.35
N PRO A 107 14.13 1.54 1.88
CA PRO A 107 14.41 0.37 1.05
C PRO A 107 13.18 -0.22 0.38
N TYR A 108 12.00 0.38 0.56
CA TYR A 108 10.73 -0.22 0.15
C TYR A 108 10.06 0.58 -0.96
N ILE A 109 9.63 -0.15 -2.01
CA ILE A 109 8.77 0.37 -3.08
C ILE A 109 7.56 -0.54 -3.20
N ARG A 110 6.34 -0.01 -3.00
CA ARG A 110 5.11 -0.73 -3.29
C ARG A 110 4.97 -0.94 -4.80
N MET A 111 4.50 -2.13 -5.21
CA MET A 111 4.25 -2.48 -6.59
C MET A 111 3.03 -3.38 -6.77
N PHE A 112 2.60 -3.58 -8.01
CA PHE A 112 1.45 -4.38 -8.43
C PHE A 112 1.84 -5.37 -9.54
N SER A 113 0.91 -6.24 -9.96
CA SER A 113 1.20 -7.35 -10.88
C SER A 113 0.41 -7.28 -12.19
N PHE A 114 0.30 -6.10 -12.77
CA PHE A 114 -0.24 -5.80 -14.10
C PHE A 114 -1.76 -6.02 -14.24
N TYR A 115 -2.45 -5.10 -14.88
CA TYR A 115 -3.85 -5.26 -15.22
C TYR A 115 -4.03 -6.36 -16.28
N ILE A 116 -4.98 -7.26 -16.00
CA ILE A 116 -5.37 -8.35 -16.91
C ILE A 116 -6.59 -7.88 -17.69
N PRO A 117 -6.54 -7.84 -19.03
CA PRO A 117 -7.69 -7.48 -19.85
C PRO A 117 -8.87 -8.43 -19.61
N GLU A 118 -10.11 -7.91 -19.63
CA GLU A 118 -11.33 -8.68 -19.35
C GLU A 118 -11.52 -9.92 -20.27
N ASN A 119 -10.93 -9.90 -21.46
CA ASN A 119 -11.00 -11.00 -22.42
C ASN A 119 -9.91 -12.07 -22.23
N TYR A 120 -9.02 -11.92 -21.25
CA TYR A 120 -7.97 -12.89 -20.90
C TYR A 120 -8.30 -13.59 -19.58
N ALA A 121 -7.98 -14.87 -19.50
CA ALA A 121 -7.91 -15.51 -18.19
C ALA A 121 -6.58 -15.18 -17.51
N ALA A 122 -6.57 -15.00 -16.19
CA ALA A 122 -5.32 -14.73 -15.44
C ALA A 122 -4.26 -15.83 -15.70
N ALA A 123 -4.68 -17.09 -15.84
CA ALA A 123 -3.80 -18.20 -16.15
C ALA A 123 -3.07 -18.05 -17.49
N ASP A 124 -3.69 -17.44 -18.50
CA ASP A 124 -3.08 -17.22 -19.80
C ASP A 124 -1.98 -16.15 -19.75
N CYS A 125 -2.11 -15.18 -18.83
CA CYS A 125 -1.15 -14.10 -18.63
C CYS A 125 -0.02 -14.46 -17.65
N ARG A 126 -0.16 -15.56 -16.90
CA ARG A 126 0.77 -15.92 -15.81
C ARG A 126 2.24 -15.89 -16.24
N SER A 127 2.58 -16.47 -17.38
CA SER A 127 3.98 -16.54 -17.83
C SER A 127 4.58 -15.16 -18.07
N GLU A 128 3.81 -14.25 -18.65
CA GLU A 128 4.24 -12.86 -18.88
C GLU A 128 4.32 -12.08 -17.58
N VAL A 129 3.36 -12.24 -16.66
CA VAL A 129 3.42 -11.65 -15.33
C VAL A 129 4.68 -12.06 -14.59
N LEU A 130 5.00 -13.36 -14.58
CA LEU A 130 6.21 -13.87 -13.93
C LEU A 130 7.48 -13.31 -14.59
N PHE A 131 7.55 -13.30 -15.92
CA PHE A 131 8.69 -12.74 -16.66
C PHE A 131 8.95 -11.27 -16.31
N ARG A 132 7.90 -10.44 -16.33
CA ARG A 132 8.01 -9.02 -16.00
C ARG A 132 8.35 -8.80 -14.52
N THR A 133 7.76 -9.58 -13.63
CA THR A 133 8.04 -9.50 -12.18
C THR A 133 9.50 -9.89 -11.90
N GLU A 134 10.03 -10.94 -12.54
CA GLU A 134 11.43 -11.34 -12.40
C GLU A 134 12.38 -10.21 -12.83
N ALA A 135 12.10 -9.55 -13.94
CA ALA A 135 12.92 -8.43 -14.42
C ALA A 135 12.90 -7.25 -13.42
N MET A 136 11.72 -6.91 -12.86
CA MET A 136 11.61 -5.85 -11.85
C MET A 136 12.34 -6.21 -10.55
N VAL A 137 12.23 -7.45 -10.09
CA VAL A 137 12.94 -7.93 -8.89
C VAL A 137 14.46 -7.92 -9.11
N ALA A 138 14.92 -8.30 -10.30
CA ALA A 138 16.34 -8.23 -10.65
C ALA A 138 16.87 -6.79 -10.66
N GLU A 139 16.10 -5.83 -11.19
CA GLU A 139 16.44 -4.41 -11.17
C GLU A 139 16.51 -3.89 -9.73
N ALA A 140 15.47 -4.12 -8.93
CA ALA A 140 15.42 -3.70 -7.53
C ALA A 140 16.58 -4.27 -6.68
N ALA A 141 17.02 -5.49 -6.99
CA ALA A 141 18.13 -6.13 -6.29
C ALA A 141 19.45 -5.38 -6.48
N HIS A 142 19.70 -4.77 -7.64
CA HIS A 142 20.90 -3.99 -7.89
C HIS A 142 21.01 -2.77 -6.96
N ASN A 143 19.88 -2.17 -6.61
CA ASN A 143 19.80 -0.98 -5.75
C ASN A 143 19.46 -1.32 -4.29
N ASN A 144 19.46 -2.62 -3.92
CA ASN A 144 19.11 -3.10 -2.58
C ASN A 144 17.69 -2.68 -2.12
N ILE A 145 16.77 -2.55 -3.07
CA ILE A 145 15.36 -2.26 -2.86
C ILE A 145 14.59 -3.58 -2.64
N THR A 146 13.56 -3.52 -1.83
CA THR A 146 12.54 -4.56 -1.68
C THR A 146 11.24 -4.08 -2.31
N LEU A 147 10.78 -4.78 -3.33
CA LEU A 147 9.47 -4.56 -3.92
C LEU A 147 8.40 -5.19 -3.02
N LEU A 148 7.43 -4.38 -2.61
CA LEU A 148 6.30 -4.79 -1.79
C LEU A 148 5.08 -4.97 -2.70
N HIS A 149 4.77 -6.22 -3.06
CA HIS A 149 3.60 -6.52 -3.88
C HIS A 149 2.32 -6.39 -3.06
N GLU A 150 1.45 -5.49 -3.47
CA GLU A 150 0.12 -5.30 -2.90
C GLU A 150 -0.93 -6.06 -3.72
N ASN A 151 -1.83 -6.78 -3.04
CA ASN A 151 -3.03 -7.33 -3.66
C ASN A 151 -3.99 -6.22 -4.05
N GLU A 152 -4.52 -6.27 -5.29
CA GLU A 152 -5.39 -5.22 -5.84
C GLU A 152 -6.34 -5.80 -6.88
N LYS A 153 -7.52 -5.21 -7.03
CA LYS A 153 -8.49 -5.63 -8.05
C LYS A 153 -8.01 -5.37 -9.48
N GLY A 154 -8.34 -6.27 -10.38
CA GLY A 154 -8.07 -6.13 -11.83
C GLY A 154 -6.64 -6.43 -12.25
N ILE A 155 -5.74 -6.69 -11.32
CA ILE A 155 -4.37 -7.16 -11.61
C ILE A 155 -4.26 -8.68 -11.45
N TYR A 156 -3.13 -9.28 -11.83
CA TYR A 156 -2.91 -10.73 -11.63
C TYR A 156 -3.06 -11.11 -10.15
N GLY A 157 -2.43 -10.38 -9.25
CA GLY A 157 -2.47 -10.60 -7.79
C GLY A 157 -3.74 -10.05 -7.13
N ASP A 158 -4.92 -10.38 -7.65
CA ASP A 158 -6.22 -9.94 -7.16
C ASP A 158 -6.77 -10.78 -6.00
N ASN A 159 -6.31 -12.02 -5.88
CA ASN A 159 -6.73 -12.96 -4.84
C ASN A 159 -5.53 -13.65 -4.18
N ALA A 160 -5.80 -14.34 -3.07
CA ALA A 160 -4.75 -14.96 -2.27
C ALA A 160 -3.97 -16.05 -3.02
N SER A 161 -4.61 -16.80 -3.93
CA SER A 161 -3.94 -17.85 -4.70
C SER A 161 -2.95 -17.27 -5.71
N HIS A 162 -3.30 -16.20 -6.39
CA HIS A 162 -2.43 -15.51 -7.32
C HIS A 162 -1.30 -14.76 -6.60
N CYS A 163 -1.59 -14.13 -5.46
CA CYS A 163 -0.55 -13.55 -4.61
C CYS A 163 0.43 -14.60 -4.12
N LEU A 164 -0.07 -15.77 -3.68
CA LEU A 164 0.77 -16.88 -3.23
C LEU A 164 1.66 -17.41 -4.37
N ASP A 165 1.14 -17.50 -5.59
CA ASP A 165 1.94 -17.89 -6.76
C ASP A 165 3.15 -16.96 -6.95
N LEU A 166 2.94 -15.63 -6.88
CA LEU A 166 4.04 -14.66 -6.95
C LEU A 166 5.02 -14.82 -5.78
N MET A 167 4.51 -14.99 -4.55
CA MET A 167 5.35 -15.18 -3.37
C MET A 167 6.19 -16.45 -3.46
N GLN A 168 5.63 -17.56 -3.94
CA GLN A 168 6.36 -18.81 -4.11
C GLN A 168 7.48 -18.72 -5.15
N GLN A 169 7.37 -17.82 -6.14
CA GLN A 169 8.40 -17.62 -7.15
C GLN A 169 9.49 -16.64 -6.70
N PHE A 170 9.12 -15.56 -6.02
CA PHE A 170 10.01 -14.40 -5.85
C PHE A 170 10.28 -14.01 -4.41
N ALA A 171 9.50 -14.49 -3.41
CA ALA A 171 9.67 -14.03 -2.04
C ALA A 171 11.08 -14.23 -1.51
N GLY A 172 11.63 -13.18 -0.90
CA GLY A 172 12.99 -13.16 -0.38
C GLY A 172 13.43 -11.74 -0.05
N LYS A 173 14.73 -11.50 -0.13
CA LYS A 173 15.31 -10.21 0.26
C LYS A 173 14.77 -9.01 -0.53
N HIS A 174 14.33 -9.19 -1.78
CA HIS A 174 13.95 -8.10 -2.69
C HIS A 174 12.50 -8.16 -3.16
N PHE A 175 11.69 -9.08 -2.65
CA PHE A 175 10.28 -9.18 -2.97
C PHE A 175 9.50 -9.73 -1.77
N SER A 176 8.42 -9.05 -1.39
CA SER A 176 7.60 -9.42 -0.23
C SER A 176 6.15 -8.96 -0.42
N CYS A 177 5.28 -9.35 0.50
CA CYS A 177 3.86 -9.06 0.46
C CYS A 177 3.52 -7.79 1.26
N THR A 178 2.75 -6.90 0.66
CA THR A 178 1.89 -5.94 1.35
C THR A 178 0.49 -6.51 1.40
N PHE A 179 -0.07 -6.66 2.59
CA PHE A 179 -1.39 -7.24 2.80
C PHE A 179 -2.43 -6.13 2.97
N ASP A 180 -3.38 -6.01 2.04
CA ASP A 180 -4.51 -5.08 2.11
C ASP A 180 -5.82 -5.83 2.30
N PHE A 181 -6.52 -5.56 3.39
CA PHE A 181 -7.76 -6.25 3.76
C PHE A 181 -8.92 -5.91 2.82
N ALA A 182 -9.11 -4.61 2.54
CA ALA A 182 -10.25 -4.15 1.76
C ALA A 182 -10.15 -4.59 0.30
N ASN A 183 -8.95 -4.62 -0.27
CA ASN A 183 -8.76 -5.07 -1.64
C ASN A 183 -9.12 -6.56 -1.80
N PHE A 184 -8.85 -7.42 -0.81
CA PHE A 184 -9.34 -8.80 -0.83
C PHE A 184 -10.87 -8.85 -0.78
N ILE A 185 -11.52 -8.09 0.12
CA ILE A 185 -12.98 -8.03 0.19
C ILE A 185 -13.59 -7.59 -1.13
N GLN A 186 -13.03 -6.56 -1.77
CA GLN A 186 -13.49 -6.03 -3.05
C GLN A 186 -13.31 -7.05 -4.20
N CYS A 187 -12.42 -8.02 -4.04
CA CYS A 187 -12.25 -9.17 -4.95
C CYS A 187 -13.05 -10.41 -4.54
N GLY A 188 -13.90 -10.32 -3.51
CA GLY A 188 -14.70 -11.43 -3.02
C GLY A 188 -13.92 -12.49 -2.24
N GLN A 189 -12.69 -12.18 -1.80
CA GLN A 189 -11.82 -13.05 -1.02
C GLN A 189 -11.91 -12.72 0.47
N ASP A 190 -12.13 -13.73 1.30
CA ASP A 190 -12.06 -13.60 2.75
C ASP A 190 -10.63 -13.26 3.19
N PRO A 191 -10.42 -12.12 3.92
CA PRO A 191 -9.09 -11.71 4.35
C PRO A 191 -8.44 -12.69 5.35
N LEU A 192 -9.23 -13.40 6.15
CA LEU A 192 -8.69 -14.38 7.09
C LEU A 192 -8.12 -15.59 6.36
N GLU A 193 -8.85 -16.11 5.35
CA GLU A 193 -8.33 -17.18 4.47
C GLU A 193 -7.09 -16.72 3.71
N ALA A 194 -7.09 -15.48 3.20
CA ALA A 194 -5.93 -14.90 2.54
C ALA A 194 -4.72 -14.79 3.47
N TYR A 195 -4.94 -14.37 4.72
CA TYR A 195 -3.90 -14.31 5.74
C TYR A 195 -3.27 -15.68 6.01
N GLU A 196 -4.07 -16.74 6.17
CA GLU A 196 -3.55 -18.10 6.40
C GLU A 196 -2.61 -18.56 5.26
N MET A 197 -2.86 -18.12 4.03
CA MET A 197 -2.02 -18.45 2.88
C MET A 197 -0.75 -17.59 2.80
N LEU A 198 -0.85 -16.29 3.14
CA LEU A 198 0.17 -15.30 2.85
C LEU A 198 1.00 -14.88 4.06
N SER A 199 0.61 -15.27 5.28
CA SER A 199 1.26 -14.82 6.53
C SER A 199 2.79 -14.97 6.56
N PRO A 200 3.43 -16.00 5.97
CA PRO A 200 4.89 -16.11 5.99
C PRO A 200 5.62 -15.05 5.13
N TYR A 201 4.89 -14.36 4.26
CA TYR A 201 5.43 -13.44 3.27
C TYR A 201 5.13 -11.97 3.57
N ILE A 202 4.28 -11.67 4.59
CA ILE A 202 3.82 -10.32 4.90
C ILE A 202 4.94 -9.53 5.57
N SER A 203 5.39 -8.45 4.91
CA SER A 203 6.36 -7.50 5.46
C SER A 203 5.76 -6.11 5.68
N TYR A 204 4.60 -5.84 5.10
CA TYR A 204 3.89 -4.58 5.21
C TYR A 204 2.38 -4.84 5.25
N VAL A 205 1.62 -4.00 5.93
CA VAL A 205 0.16 -4.14 6.03
C VAL A 205 -0.48 -2.80 5.71
N HIS A 206 -1.45 -2.79 4.78
CA HIS A 206 -2.34 -1.65 4.55
C HIS A 206 -3.61 -1.83 5.36
N VAL A 207 -3.83 -0.89 6.27
CA VAL A 207 -5.01 -0.89 7.13
C VAL A 207 -6.12 -0.11 6.44
N LYS A 208 -6.94 -0.86 5.75
CA LYS A 208 -8.14 -0.43 5.03
C LYS A 208 -9.20 -1.49 5.23
N ASP A 209 -10.45 -1.12 5.49
CA ASP A 209 -11.54 -2.07 5.76
C ASP A 209 -12.70 -1.84 4.82
N ALA A 210 -13.47 -2.86 4.49
CA ALA A 210 -14.59 -2.77 3.57
C ALA A 210 -15.73 -3.73 3.95
N LEU A 211 -16.88 -3.56 3.32
CA LEU A 211 -18.04 -4.43 3.47
C LEU A 211 -18.18 -5.36 2.25
N PHE A 212 -18.32 -6.67 2.46
CA PHE A 212 -18.58 -7.63 1.37
C PHE A 212 -19.84 -7.31 0.60
N ALA A 213 -20.89 -6.86 1.30
CA ALA A 213 -22.19 -6.64 0.69
C ALA A 213 -22.20 -5.52 -0.37
N THR A 214 -21.33 -4.52 -0.22
CA THR A 214 -21.32 -3.30 -1.04
C THR A 214 -19.98 -2.98 -1.67
N SER A 215 -18.92 -3.66 -1.27
CA SER A 215 -17.51 -3.31 -1.57
C SER A 215 -17.12 -1.90 -1.11
N GLU A 216 -17.92 -1.28 -0.24
CA GLU A 216 -17.68 0.06 0.28
C GLU A 216 -16.59 0.03 1.35
N VAL A 217 -15.61 0.93 1.24
CA VAL A 217 -14.59 1.11 2.26
C VAL A 217 -15.19 1.83 3.47
N VAL A 218 -14.91 1.31 4.65
CA VAL A 218 -15.40 1.80 5.94
C VAL A 218 -14.24 2.00 6.93
N PRO A 219 -14.45 2.71 8.04
CA PRO A 219 -13.40 2.87 9.06
C PRO A 219 -12.91 1.51 9.58
N ALA A 220 -11.61 1.39 9.81
CA ALA A 220 -10.95 0.17 10.25
C ALA A 220 -11.65 -0.48 11.46
N GLY A 221 -11.90 -1.77 11.37
CA GLY A 221 -12.59 -2.56 12.39
C GLY A 221 -14.12 -2.45 12.41
N THR A 222 -14.70 -1.76 11.40
CA THR A 222 -16.18 -1.67 11.25
C THR A 222 -16.69 -2.42 10.01
N GLY A 223 -15.79 -2.98 9.21
CA GLY A 223 -16.08 -3.80 8.05
C GLY A 223 -15.91 -5.29 8.30
N ASP A 224 -15.76 -6.01 7.20
CA ASP A 224 -15.67 -7.48 7.15
C ASP A 224 -14.20 -7.97 7.05
N GLY A 225 -13.21 -7.08 7.27
CA GLY A 225 -11.77 -7.37 7.10
C GLY A 225 -11.13 -8.24 8.17
N HIS A 226 -11.86 -8.64 9.22
CA HIS A 226 -11.32 -9.42 10.35
C HIS A 226 -10.09 -8.78 11.02
N LEU A 227 -9.96 -7.45 10.96
CA LEU A 227 -8.77 -6.73 11.44
C LEU A 227 -8.34 -7.13 12.86
N PRO A 228 -9.24 -7.17 13.88
CA PRO A 228 -8.84 -7.53 15.24
C PRO A 228 -8.26 -8.95 15.34
N GLU A 229 -8.82 -9.92 14.59
CA GLU A 229 -8.37 -11.30 14.61
C GLU A 229 -7.01 -11.45 13.90
N ILE A 230 -6.87 -10.85 12.71
CA ILE A 230 -5.62 -10.90 11.95
C ILE A 230 -4.50 -10.16 12.70
N PHE A 231 -4.82 -9.04 13.37
CA PHE A 231 -3.85 -8.34 14.22
C PHE A 231 -3.38 -9.21 15.40
N GLN A 232 -4.27 -10.00 16.01
CA GLN A 232 -3.86 -10.98 17.03
C GLN A 232 -2.90 -12.03 16.47
N LYS A 233 -3.16 -12.51 15.25
CA LYS A 233 -2.29 -13.50 14.58
C LYS A 233 -0.94 -12.90 14.20
N LEU A 234 -0.91 -11.66 13.69
CA LEU A 234 0.33 -10.92 13.41
C LEU A 234 1.15 -10.71 14.68
N ASP A 235 0.51 -10.31 15.79
CA ASP A 235 1.15 -10.16 17.10
C ASP A 235 1.76 -11.49 17.58
N ALA A 236 0.99 -12.57 17.51
CA ALA A 236 1.43 -13.91 17.90
C ALA A 236 2.58 -14.44 17.04
N SER A 237 2.66 -14.04 15.77
CA SER A 237 3.76 -14.41 14.86
C SER A 237 5.02 -13.57 15.06
N GLY A 238 4.97 -12.51 15.89
CA GLY A 238 6.08 -11.59 16.11
C GLY A 238 6.28 -10.59 14.96
N TYR A 239 5.20 -10.23 14.26
CA TYR A 239 5.25 -9.22 13.20
C TYR A 239 5.76 -7.88 13.74
N HIS A 240 6.68 -7.25 13.01
CA HIS A 240 7.32 -5.98 13.38
C HIS A 240 7.48 -5.03 12.17
N GLY A 241 6.79 -5.32 11.07
CA GLY A 241 6.72 -4.45 9.89
C GLY A 241 5.84 -3.22 10.11
N PHE A 242 5.66 -2.43 9.07
CA PHE A 242 4.80 -1.25 9.11
C PHE A 242 3.31 -1.60 9.05
N LEU A 243 2.52 -0.78 9.75
CA LEU A 243 1.07 -0.72 9.61
C LEU A 243 0.71 0.60 8.94
N GLY A 244 0.39 0.55 7.66
CA GLY A 244 0.10 1.72 6.82
C GLY A 244 -1.40 2.01 6.75
N LEU A 245 -1.85 3.15 7.28
CA LEU A 245 -3.24 3.58 7.17
C LEU A 245 -3.53 4.08 5.75
N GLU A 246 -4.44 3.44 5.02
CA GLU A 246 -4.95 3.81 3.71
C GLU A 246 -6.48 3.97 3.74
N PRO A 247 -7.01 5.11 4.19
CA PRO A 247 -8.42 5.22 4.57
C PRO A 247 -9.42 5.08 3.46
N HIS A 248 -9.20 5.71 2.31
CA HIS A 248 -10.15 5.84 1.19
C HIS A 248 -11.58 6.26 1.62
N LEU A 249 -11.73 7.06 2.70
CA LEU A 249 -13.03 7.47 3.25
C LEU A 249 -13.59 8.77 2.67
N ALA A 250 -12.82 9.50 1.87
CA ALA A 250 -13.23 10.75 1.24
C ALA A 250 -12.81 10.81 -0.23
N ASN A 251 -13.40 11.76 -0.97
CA ASN A 251 -12.91 12.10 -2.31
C ASN A 251 -11.62 12.94 -2.15
N PHE A 252 -10.49 12.40 -2.55
CA PHE A 252 -9.23 13.11 -2.61
C PHE A 252 -8.67 13.08 -4.05
N SER A 253 -7.77 14.01 -4.34
CA SER A 253 -7.11 14.04 -5.64
C SER A 253 -6.36 12.74 -5.91
N GLY A 254 -6.68 12.06 -7.01
CA GLY A 254 -6.11 10.78 -7.38
C GLY A 254 -6.94 9.55 -7.00
N LEU A 255 -7.99 9.65 -6.16
CA LEU A 255 -8.84 8.50 -5.81
C LEU A 255 -9.38 7.76 -7.04
N ALA A 256 -9.84 8.50 -8.05
CA ALA A 256 -10.37 7.92 -9.28
C ALA A 256 -9.32 7.11 -10.09
N ALA A 257 -8.04 7.40 -9.92
CA ALA A 257 -6.95 6.62 -10.53
C ALA A 257 -6.61 5.36 -9.73
N LEU A 258 -6.98 5.32 -8.46
CA LEU A 258 -6.73 4.19 -7.57
C LEU A 258 -7.91 3.21 -7.56
N GLU A 259 -9.13 3.73 -7.73
CA GLU A 259 -10.36 2.94 -7.67
C GLU A 259 -11.20 3.15 -8.93
N HIS A 260 -11.21 2.18 -9.86
CA HIS A 260 -11.98 2.24 -11.11
C HIS A 260 -13.49 2.36 -10.91
N ASN A 261 -14.04 1.93 -9.78
CA ASN A 261 -15.46 1.94 -9.46
C ASN A 261 -15.76 2.61 -8.12
N ALA A 262 -14.97 3.61 -7.72
CA ALA A 262 -15.21 4.33 -6.48
C ALA A 262 -16.64 4.90 -6.48
N ALA A 263 -17.48 4.43 -5.56
CA ALA A 263 -18.74 5.10 -5.27
C ALA A 263 -18.41 6.55 -4.89
N ILE A 264 -19.22 7.51 -5.35
CA ILE A 264 -19.04 8.91 -5.00
C ILE A 264 -19.10 9.01 -3.48
N ARG A 265 -17.96 9.31 -2.87
CA ARG A 265 -17.88 9.54 -1.42
C ARG A 265 -18.62 10.82 -1.09
N THR A 266 -19.44 10.82 -0.06
CA THR A 266 -20.21 11.98 0.36
C THR A 266 -19.41 12.94 1.25
N GLU A 267 -18.32 12.47 1.88
CA GLU A 267 -17.45 13.32 2.70
C GLU A 267 -16.43 14.06 1.81
N ASN A 268 -16.57 15.36 1.72
CA ASN A 268 -15.68 16.23 0.96
C ASN A 268 -14.55 16.83 1.82
N ASN A 269 -14.58 16.64 3.13
CA ASN A 269 -13.52 17.09 4.04
C ASN A 269 -12.54 15.95 4.27
N THR A 270 -11.52 15.89 3.43
CA THR A 270 -10.49 14.86 3.44
C THR A 270 -9.76 14.75 4.78
N GLU A 271 -9.38 15.89 5.38
CA GLU A 271 -8.73 15.91 6.70
C GLU A 271 -9.63 15.32 7.80
N LYS A 272 -10.93 15.66 7.78
CA LYS A 272 -11.89 15.10 8.76
C LYS A 272 -12.03 13.58 8.57
N ALA A 273 -12.17 13.12 7.33
CA ALA A 273 -12.25 11.70 7.00
C ALA A 273 -10.98 10.96 7.46
N PHE A 274 -9.82 11.53 7.22
CA PHE A 274 -8.55 10.96 7.68
C PHE A 274 -8.47 10.89 9.22
N CYS A 275 -8.92 11.94 9.94
CA CYS A 275 -8.97 11.90 11.41
C CYS A 275 -9.91 10.80 11.93
N VAL A 276 -11.08 10.60 11.30
CA VAL A 276 -11.99 9.49 11.63
C VAL A 276 -11.32 8.13 11.42
N ALA A 277 -10.64 7.97 10.30
CA ALA A 277 -9.88 6.75 10.02
C ALA A 277 -8.77 6.50 11.04
N TRP A 278 -8.03 7.54 11.39
CA TRP A 278 -6.97 7.48 12.40
C TRP A 278 -7.51 7.05 13.77
N GLU A 279 -8.61 7.65 14.22
CA GLU A 279 -9.26 7.28 15.48
C GLU A 279 -9.76 5.82 15.47
N ALA A 280 -10.33 5.36 14.34
CA ALA A 280 -10.78 3.98 14.18
C ALA A 280 -9.59 3.01 14.23
N PHE A 281 -8.52 3.31 13.52
CA PHE A 281 -7.29 2.51 13.52
C PHE A 281 -6.68 2.38 14.91
N GLN A 282 -6.58 3.51 15.66
CA GLN A 282 -6.08 3.47 17.04
C GLN A 282 -6.92 2.57 17.95
N LYS A 283 -8.25 2.53 17.76
CA LYS A 283 -9.14 1.64 18.53
C LYS A 283 -8.92 0.16 18.21
N VAL A 284 -8.56 -0.16 16.98
CA VAL A 284 -8.28 -1.55 16.58
C VAL A 284 -6.92 -2.01 17.11
N LEU A 285 -5.96 -1.08 17.22
CA LEU A 285 -4.63 -1.37 17.81
C LEU A 285 -4.69 -1.58 19.34
N GLY A 286 -5.69 -1.04 20.04
CA GLY A 286 -5.88 -1.15 21.50
C GLY A 286 -5.35 0.06 22.22
#